data_9ca8453bb1b81f62df77c12ef22c9370
#
_entry.id   9ca8453bb1b81f62df77c12ef22c9370
#
_cell.length_a   1.000
_cell.length_b   1.000
_cell.length_c   1.000
_cell.angle_alpha   90.00
_cell.angle_beta   90.00
_cell.angle_gamma   90.00
#
_symmetry.space_group_name_H-M   'P 1'
#
loop_
_entity.id
_entity.type
_entity.pdbx_description
1 polymer ?
#
loop_
_entity_poly.entity_id
_entity_poly.type
_entity_poly.pdbx_seq_one_letter_code
_entity_poly.pdbx_strand_id
1 'polypeptide(L)'
;MNECNEAGGGLSLSADKVRDTANKEQLAVIIRYVDKEKNIKENFLSFRDVSADRSGESLSKELLTFIDEAGLDRMKMRSQCYDVAGNMAGKVKGVGPRIQKQLPKALPFWCTAHQLNRCIVQACNIPSVRNMMCTSDQVVKFFEYSPHKKRYLRR
;
A
#
# COMPACT_ATOMS: atom_id res chain seq x y z
N MET A 1 -10.33 10.02 15.83
CA MET A 1 -9.19 9.29 16.46
C MET A 1 -9.49 8.81 17.85
N ASN A 2 -10.19 9.59 18.69
CA ASN A 2 -10.62 9.13 20.01
C ASN A 2 -11.42 7.82 19.97
N GLU A 3 -12.32 7.68 19.00
CA GLU A 3 -13.15 6.48 18.81
C GLU A 3 -12.31 5.20 18.62
N CYS A 4 -11.21 5.26 17.88
CA CYS A 4 -10.31 4.12 17.68
C CYS A 4 -9.59 3.73 19.00
N ASN A 5 -9.19 4.72 19.82
CA ASN A 5 -8.56 4.47 21.11
C ASN A 5 -9.56 3.98 22.17
N GLU A 6 -10.80 4.42 22.09
CA GLU A 6 -11.88 4.01 22.97
C GLU A 6 -12.51 2.66 22.58
N ALA A 7 -12.43 2.29 21.31
CA ALA A 7 -12.80 0.96 20.86
C ALA A 7 -11.92 -0.06 21.60
N GLY A 8 -12.50 -0.94 22.39
CA GLY A 8 -11.77 -1.93 23.19
C GLY A 8 -11.02 -2.98 22.36
N GLY A 9 -11.05 -2.84 21.02
CA GLY A 9 -10.43 -3.72 20.05
C GLY A 9 -9.00 -3.29 19.65
N GLY A 10 -8.37 -4.12 18.84
CA GLY A 10 -7.09 -3.80 18.20
C GLY A 10 -7.27 -2.96 16.95
N LEU A 11 -6.21 -2.30 16.52
CA LEU A 11 -6.13 -1.61 15.25
C LEU A 11 -5.22 -2.35 14.25
N SER A 12 -5.50 -2.20 12.99
CA SER A 12 -4.69 -2.65 11.86
C SER A 12 -4.18 -1.43 11.11
N LEU A 13 -2.89 -1.44 10.80
CA LEU A 13 -2.25 -0.43 9.97
C LEU A 13 -2.14 -0.95 8.54
N SER A 14 -2.60 -0.19 7.55
CA SER A 14 -2.32 -0.46 6.13
C SER A 14 -1.55 0.71 5.54
N ALA A 15 -0.54 0.41 4.73
CA ALA A 15 0.20 1.44 4.01
C ALA A 15 0.53 0.98 2.60
N ASP A 16 0.37 1.90 1.65
CA ASP A 16 0.68 1.70 0.25
C ASP A 16 1.46 2.87 -0.33
N LYS A 17 2.37 2.57 -1.25
CA LYS A 17 3.17 3.60 -1.91
C LYS A 17 2.47 4.10 -3.16
N VAL A 18 2.29 5.40 -3.21
CA VAL A 18 1.68 6.10 -4.34
C VAL A 18 2.67 7.14 -4.87
N ARG A 19 2.78 7.24 -6.19
CA ARG A 19 3.52 8.32 -6.82
C ARG A 19 2.54 9.39 -7.28
N ASP A 20 2.77 10.62 -6.84
CA ASP A 20 1.93 11.74 -7.23
C ASP A 20 2.27 12.28 -8.63
N THR A 21 1.50 13.24 -9.11
CA THR A 21 1.69 13.89 -10.42
C THR A 21 2.99 14.69 -10.49
N ALA A 22 3.55 15.10 -9.35
CA ALA A 22 4.85 15.77 -9.24
C ALA A 22 6.02 14.77 -9.13
N ASN A 23 5.76 13.48 -9.35
CA ASN A 23 6.74 12.39 -9.29
C ASN A 23 7.35 12.18 -7.90
N LYS A 24 6.67 12.63 -6.83
CA LYS A 24 7.05 12.37 -5.44
C LYS A 24 6.47 11.06 -4.97
N GLU A 25 7.27 10.28 -4.25
CA GLU A 25 6.78 9.05 -3.62
C GLU A 25 6.16 9.38 -2.27
N GLN A 26 4.89 9.04 -2.13
CA GLN A 26 4.12 9.23 -0.93
C GLN A 26 3.66 7.87 -0.38
N LEU A 27 3.57 7.77 0.93
CA LEU A 27 3.02 6.63 1.62
C LEU A 27 1.61 6.99 2.10
N ALA A 28 0.60 6.37 1.49
CA ALA A 28 -0.78 6.46 1.95
C ALA A 28 -0.94 5.60 3.20
N VAL A 29 -1.43 6.17 4.28
CA VAL A 29 -1.59 5.48 5.56
C VAL A 29 -3.07 5.38 5.93
N ILE A 30 -3.51 4.18 6.17
CA ILE A 30 -4.89 3.83 6.49
C ILE A 30 -4.90 3.02 7.79
N ILE A 31 -5.85 3.29 8.67
CA ILE A 31 -6.14 2.45 9.83
C ILE A 31 -7.48 1.76 9.68
N ARG A 32 -7.54 0.55 10.19
CA ARG A 32 -8.76 -0.24 10.27
C ARG A 32 -8.94 -0.72 11.72
N TYR A 33 -10.13 -0.55 12.26
CA TYR A 33 -10.48 -0.95 13.62
C TYR A 33 -11.95 -1.36 13.70
N VAL A 34 -12.35 -1.91 14.82
CA VAL A 34 -13.75 -2.26 15.11
C VAL A 34 -14.25 -1.29 16.17
N ASP A 35 -15.34 -0.59 15.90
CA ASP A 35 -15.96 0.36 16.83
C ASP A 35 -16.67 -0.36 18.00
N LYS A 36 -17.25 0.41 18.92
CA LYS A 36 -17.99 -0.13 20.07
C LYS A 36 -19.25 -0.90 19.68
N GLU A 37 -19.84 -0.55 18.54
CA GLU A 37 -21.01 -1.18 17.96
C GLU A 37 -20.66 -2.43 17.12
N LYS A 38 -19.37 -2.85 17.12
CA LYS A 38 -18.82 -3.98 16.35
C LYS A 38 -18.82 -3.78 14.84
N ASN A 39 -18.91 -2.54 14.36
CA ASN A 39 -18.75 -2.24 12.94
C ASN A 39 -17.28 -2.09 12.59
N ILE A 40 -16.91 -2.55 11.40
CA ILE A 40 -15.58 -2.34 10.86
C ILE A 40 -15.51 -0.91 10.31
N LYS A 41 -14.54 -0.14 10.81
CA LYS A 41 -14.21 1.20 10.33
C LYS A 41 -12.85 1.20 9.65
N GLU A 42 -12.75 1.95 8.58
CA GLU A 42 -11.53 2.13 7.81
C GLU A 42 -11.36 3.62 7.53
N ASN A 43 -10.29 4.20 8.06
CA ASN A 43 -10.04 5.63 7.98
C ASN A 43 -8.70 5.88 7.30
N PHE A 44 -8.73 6.63 6.21
CA PHE A 44 -7.54 7.22 5.64
C PHE A 44 -7.02 8.31 6.58
N LEU A 45 -5.76 8.25 6.94
CA LEU A 45 -5.15 9.21 7.85
C LEU A 45 -4.45 10.35 7.11
N SER A 46 -3.48 10.03 6.27
CA SER A 46 -2.73 11.03 5.52
C SER A 46 -1.82 10.37 4.48
N PHE A 47 -1.22 11.24 3.65
CA PHE A 47 -0.02 10.92 2.88
C PHE A 47 1.24 11.37 3.62
N ARG A 48 2.31 10.58 3.48
CA ARG A 48 3.64 10.92 3.99
C ARG A 48 4.65 10.90 2.84
N ASP A 49 5.38 11.99 2.67
CA ASP A 49 6.47 12.05 1.68
C ASP A 49 7.63 11.16 2.14
N VAL A 50 7.95 10.16 1.35
CA VAL A 50 9.03 9.20 1.60
C VAL A 50 10.06 9.21 0.48
N SER A 51 10.14 10.31 -0.25
CA SER A 51 11.04 10.46 -1.40
C SER A 51 12.51 10.46 -0.99
N ALA A 52 12.83 10.92 0.22
CA ALA A 52 14.20 11.06 0.71
C ALA A 52 14.87 9.71 1.03
N ASP A 53 14.16 8.81 1.69
CA ASP A 53 14.67 7.47 2.03
C ASP A 53 13.53 6.44 2.01
N ARG A 54 13.69 5.45 1.15
CA ARG A 54 12.73 4.36 0.91
C ARG A 54 13.18 3.04 1.53
N SER A 55 14.16 3.06 2.40
CA SER A 55 14.60 1.87 3.11
C SER A 55 13.49 1.35 4.04
N GLY A 56 13.43 0.04 4.25
CA GLY A 56 12.48 -0.54 5.20
C GLY A 56 12.67 0.00 6.63
N GLU A 57 13.86 0.50 6.94
CA GLU A 57 14.14 1.13 8.24
C GLU A 57 13.49 2.50 8.36
N SER A 58 13.72 3.39 7.40
CA SER A 58 13.13 4.73 7.39
C SER A 58 11.60 4.63 7.34
N LEU A 59 11.06 3.81 6.45
CA LEU A 59 9.61 3.61 6.35
C LEU A 59 8.99 3.07 7.64
N SER A 60 9.65 2.14 8.33
CA SER A 60 9.13 1.61 9.61
C SER A 60 9.13 2.65 10.72
N LYS A 61 10.16 3.50 10.79
CA LYS A 61 10.22 4.63 11.74
C LYS A 61 9.12 5.64 11.43
N GLU A 62 8.99 6.04 10.16
CA GLU A 62 7.98 7.01 9.72
C GLU A 62 6.57 6.56 10.07
N LEU A 63 6.24 5.29 9.81
CA LEU A 63 4.93 4.72 10.15
C LEU A 63 4.65 4.73 11.66
N LEU A 64 5.62 4.36 12.48
CA LEU A 64 5.44 4.36 13.94
C LEU A 64 5.33 5.79 14.49
N THR A 65 6.17 6.71 14.02
CA THR A 65 6.08 8.13 14.38
C THR A 65 4.72 8.69 14.00
N PHE A 66 4.23 8.34 12.81
CA PHE A 66 2.93 8.80 12.36
C PHE A 66 1.76 8.29 13.21
N ILE A 67 1.80 7.05 13.67
CA ILE A 67 0.80 6.50 14.59
C ILE A 67 0.77 7.30 15.89
N ASP A 68 1.95 7.64 16.44
CA ASP A 68 2.06 8.43 17.67
C ASP A 68 1.56 9.87 17.46
N GLU A 69 1.96 10.53 16.38
CA GLU A 69 1.48 11.88 16.02
C GLU A 69 -0.04 11.91 15.81
N ALA A 70 -0.60 10.83 15.29
CA ALA A 70 -2.05 10.66 15.16
C ALA A 70 -2.76 10.42 16.51
N GLY A 71 -2.02 10.32 17.62
CA GLY A 71 -2.57 10.05 18.95
C GLY A 71 -3.13 8.64 19.10
N LEU A 72 -2.67 7.68 18.28
CA LEU A 72 -3.10 6.29 18.33
C LEU A 72 -2.16 5.46 19.23
N ASP A 73 -2.75 4.58 20.01
CA ASP A 73 -1.98 3.66 20.86
C ASP A 73 -1.40 2.52 20.01
N ARG A 74 -0.11 2.60 19.70
CA ARG A 74 0.60 1.58 18.93
C ARG A 74 0.58 0.19 19.59
N MET A 75 0.42 0.11 20.92
CA MET A 75 0.33 -1.16 21.63
C MET A 75 -0.96 -1.92 21.34
N LYS A 76 -1.97 -1.23 20.81
CA LYS A 76 -3.21 -1.82 20.30
C LYS A 76 -3.10 -2.38 18.89
N MET A 77 -1.97 -2.17 18.19
CA MET A 77 -1.78 -2.72 16.86
C MET A 77 -1.76 -4.25 16.88
N ARG A 78 -2.63 -4.85 16.07
CA ARG A 78 -2.77 -6.31 15.95
C ARG A 78 -2.34 -6.83 14.60
N SER A 79 -2.41 -5.98 13.58
CA SER A 79 -1.97 -6.34 12.25
C SER A 79 -1.42 -5.14 11.48
N GLN A 80 -0.66 -5.45 10.47
CA GLN A 80 -0.11 -4.51 9.51
C GLN A 80 -0.23 -5.10 8.11
N CYS A 81 -0.61 -4.30 7.12
CA CYS A 81 -0.86 -4.75 5.76
C CYS A 81 -0.12 -3.88 4.75
N TYR A 82 0.66 -4.50 3.89
CA TYR A 82 1.50 -3.84 2.89
C TYR A 82 1.44 -4.57 1.55
N ASP A 83 1.94 -3.89 0.50
CA ASP A 83 2.27 -4.55 -0.75
C ASP A 83 3.44 -5.55 -0.57
N VAL A 84 3.71 -6.36 -1.59
CA VAL A 84 4.81 -7.34 -1.57
C VAL A 84 6.13 -6.77 -2.11
N ALA A 85 6.29 -5.46 -2.20
CA ALA A 85 7.56 -4.84 -2.57
C ALA A 85 8.67 -5.17 -1.57
N GLY A 86 9.89 -5.36 -2.04
CA GLY A 86 11.00 -5.88 -1.21
C GLY A 86 11.33 -5.07 0.04
N ASN A 87 11.16 -3.74 0.00
CA ASN A 87 11.34 -2.86 1.15
C ASN A 87 10.19 -2.92 2.16
N MET A 88 9.01 -3.36 1.75
CA MET A 88 7.85 -3.59 2.64
C MET A 88 7.82 -5.03 3.15
N ALA A 89 7.95 -6.00 2.25
CA ALA A 89 7.75 -7.43 2.50
C ALA A 89 9.04 -8.23 2.78
N GLY A 90 10.22 -7.61 2.67
CA GLY A 90 11.50 -8.31 2.88
C GLY A 90 11.54 -9.02 4.22
N LYS A 91 11.85 -10.33 4.22
CA LYS A 91 11.76 -11.22 5.40
C LYS A 91 12.54 -10.76 6.62
N VAL A 92 13.61 -9.98 6.45
CA VAL A 92 14.49 -9.51 7.54
C VAL A 92 14.54 -8.00 7.62
N LYS A 93 14.72 -7.33 6.48
CA LYS A 93 14.95 -5.87 6.39
C LYS A 93 13.73 -5.07 5.96
N GLY A 94 12.60 -5.73 5.70
CA GLY A 94 11.34 -5.08 5.33
C GLY A 94 10.68 -4.35 6.51
N VAL A 95 9.70 -3.51 6.20
CA VAL A 95 8.89 -2.77 7.19
C VAL A 95 8.18 -3.74 8.14
N GLY A 96 7.52 -4.77 7.60
CA GLY A 96 6.75 -5.73 8.38
C GLY A 96 7.52 -6.34 9.54
N PRO A 97 8.66 -7.04 9.30
CA PRO A 97 9.48 -7.62 10.37
C PRO A 97 10.04 -6.59 11.35
N ARG A 98 10.37 -5.38 10.90
CA ARG A 98 10.91 -4.33 11.78
C ARG A 98 9.87 -3.81 12.75
N ILE A 99 8.64 -3.59 12.30
CA ILE A 99 7.52 -3.21 13.16
C ILE A 99 7.18 -4.37 14.11
N GLN A 100 7.08 -5.60 13.60
CA GLN A 100 6.77 -6.76 14.42
C GLN A 100 7.80 -7.02 15.53
N LYS A 101 9.09 -6.71 15.29
CA LYS A 101 10.13 -6.79 16.33
C LYS A 101 9.86 -5.85 17.51
N GLN A 102 9.30 -4.68 17.26
CA GLN A 102 8.94 -3.70 18.29
C GLN A 102 7.55 -3.97 18.89
N LEU A 103 6.62 -4.44 18.04
CA LEU A 103 5.22 -4.70 18.39
C LEU A 103 4.88 -6.16 18.02
N PRO A 104 5.20 -7.14 18.85
CA PRO A 104 5.07 -8.57 18.50
C PRO A 104 3.66 -9.01 18.13
N LYS A 105 2.63 -8.28 18.61
CA LYS A 105 1.22 -8.54 18.30
C LYS A 105 0.79 -8.00 16.93
N ALA A 106 1.57 -7.13 16.31
CA ALA A 106 1.29 -6.54 15.00
C ALA A 106 1.72 -7.50 13.88
N LEU A 107 0.89 -8.50 13.58
CA LEU A 107 1.20 -9.51 12.58
C LEU A 107 1.20 -8.91 11.17
N PRO A 108 2.25 -9.18 10.35
CA PRO A 108 2.30 -8.69 8.98
C PRO A 108 1.40 -9.52 8.05
N PHE A 109 0.60 -8.84 7.25
CA PHE A 109 -0.20 -9.40 6.17
C PHE A 109 0.17 -8.72 4.85
N TRP A 110 -0.03 -9.43 3.76
CA TRP A 110 0.22 -8.90 2.42
C TRP A 110 -1.09 -8.55 1.74
N CYS A 111 -1.11 -7.42 1.05
CA CYS A 111 -2.28 -6.95 0.31
C CYS A 111 -2.78 -8.05 -0.65
N THR A 112 -4.00 -8.52 -0.42
CA THR A 112 -4.62 -9.60 -1.20
C THR A 112 -4.85 -9.18 -2.65
N ALA A 113 -5.24 -7.92 -2.89
CA ALA A 113 -5.42 -7.38 -4.24
C ALA A 113 -4.10 -7.41 -5.03
N HIS A 114 -2.99 -7.06 -4.40
CA HIS A 114 -1.67 -7.14 -5.03
C HIS A 114 -1.26 -8.59 -5.30
N GLN A 115 -1.53 -9.52 -4.39
CA GLN A 115 -1.28 -10.95 -4.60
C GLN A 115 -2.13 -11.50 -5.75
N LEU A 116 -3.42 -11.17 -5.81
CA LEU A 116 -4.29 -11.55 -6.90
C LEU A 116 -3.77 -11.04 -8.26
N ASN A 117 -3.38 -9.77 -8.32
CA ASN A 117 -2.80 -9.20 -9.54
C ASN A 117 -1.54 -9.96 -9.99
N ARG A 118 -0.67 -10.35 -9.06
CA ARG A 118 0.50 -11.20 -9.36
C ARG A 118 0.11 -12.57 -9.89
N CYS A 119 -0.91 -13.21 -9.33
CA CYS A 119 -1.41 -14.49 -9.82
C CYS A 119 -1.96 -14.35 -11.25
N ILE A 120 -2.73 -13.28 -11.53
CA ILE A 120 -3.25 -13.00 -12.88
C ILE A 120 -2.09 -12.80 -13.86
N VAL A 121 -1.10 -11.98 -13.51
CA VAL A 121 0.08 -11.75 -14.37
C VAL A 121 0.83 -13.06 -14.64
N GLN A 122 0.99 -13.92 -13.63
CA GLN A 122 1.62 -15.23 -13.83
C GLN A 122 0.78 -16.16 -14.70
N ALA A 123 -0.55 -16.18 -14.50
CA ALA A 123 -1.46 -16.97 -15.34
C ALA A 123 -1.45 -16.49 -16.80
N CYS A 124 -1.29 -15.18 -17.03
CA CYS A 124 -1.18 -14.59 -18.36
C CYS A 124 0.19 -14.79 -19.02
N ASN A 125 1.13 -15.50 -18.40
CA ASN A 125 2.47 -15.75 -18.97
C ASN A 125 2.47 -16.84 -20.07
N ILE A 126 1.31 -17.11 -20.67
CA ILE A 126 1.15 -17.91 -21.87
C ILE A 126 1.58 -17.03 -23.07
N PRO A 127 2.43 -17.55 -24.00
CA PRO A 127 2.99 -16.73 -25.10
C PRO A 127 1.95 -15.97 -25.92
N SER A 128 0.81 -16.57 -26.24
CA SER A 128 -0.27 -15.91 -26.98
C SER A 128 -0.91 -14.75 -26.22
N VAL A 129 -1.17 -14.92 -24.91
CA VAL A 129 -1.73 -13.87 -24.04
C VAL A 129 -0.73 -12.74 -23.86
N ARG A 130 0.53 -13.07 -23.59
CA ARG A 130 1.60 -12.08 -23.47
C ARG A 130 1.75 -11.25 -24.74
N ASN A 131 1.76 -11.90 -25.93
CA ASN A 131 1.88 -11.22 -27.20
C ASN A 131 0.68 -10.29 -27.45
N MET A 132 -0.53 -10.76 -27.16
CA MET A 132 -1.75 -9.93 -27.23
C MET A 132 -1.63 -8.69 -26.32
N MET A 133 -1.23 -8.84 -25.08
CA MET A 133 -1.06 -7.74 -24.14
C MET A 133 0.02 -6.76 -24.60
N CYS A 134 1.16 -7.25 -25.09
CA CYS A 134 2.22 -6.41 -25.63
C CYS A 134 1.73 -5.61 -26.85
N THR A 135 0.97 -6.24 -27.76
CA THR A 135 0.39 -5.55 -28.93
C THR A 135 -0.60 -4.48 -28.50
N SER A 136 -1.47 -4.79 -27.52
CA SER A 136 -2.42 -3.82 -26.98
C SER A 136 -1.72 -2.61 -26.36
N ASP A 137 -0.67 -2.84 -25.57
CA ASP A 137 0.15 -1.78 -24.97
C ASP A 137 0.83 -0.90 -26.03
N GLN A 138 1.36 -1.52 -27.08
CA GLN A 138 1.94 -0.79 -28.21
C GLN A 138 0.91 0.08 -28.94
N VAL A 139 -0.30 -0.42 -29.14
CA VAL A 139 -1.41 0.34 -29.74
C VAL A 139 -1.78 1.53 -28.85
N VAL A 140 -1.93 1.32 -27.56
CA VAL A 140 -2.22 2.41 -26.61
C VAL A 140 -1.12 3.48 -26.65
N LYS A 141 0.14 3.08 -26.54
CA LYS A 141 1.30 3.99 -26.61
C LYS A 141 1.38 4.74 -27.92
N PHE A 142 1.08 4.09 -29.06
CA PHE A 142 1.04 4.73 -30.37
C PHE A 142 0.07 5.92 -30.41
N PHE A 143 -1.08 5.80 -29.76
CA PHE A 143 -2.03 6.90 -29.68
C PHE A 143 -1.69 7.90 -28.56
N GLU A 144 -1.18 7.44 -27.43
CA GLU A 144 -0.91 8.27 -26.27
C GLU A 144 0.21 9.29 -26.52
N TYR A 145 1.29 8.87 -27.20
CA TYR A 145 2.44 9.72 -27.49
C TYR A 145 2.25 10.61 -28.75
N SER A 146 1.12 10.53 -29.43
CA SER A 146 0.83 11.39 -30.57
C SER A 146 -0.42 12.23 -30.36
N PRO A 147 -0.28 13.53 -30.04
CA PRO A 147 -1.42 14.44 -29.87
C PRO A 147 -2.36 14.47 -31.09
N HIS A 148 -1.80 14.31 -32.29
CA HIS A 148 -2.56 14.30 -33.54
C HIS A 148 -3.43 13.03 -33.66
N LYS A 149 -2.94 11.88 -33.23
CA LYS A 149 -3.64 10.59 -33.30
C LYS A 149 -4.70 10.43 -32.22
N LYS A 150 -4.56 11.10 -31.07
CA LYS A 150 -5.56 11.16 -29.99
C LYS A 150 -6.92 11.69 -30.45
N ARG A 151 -6.97 12.50 -31.51
CA ARG A 151 -8.23 13.01 -32.08
C ARG A 151 -9.12 11.92 -32.67
N TYR A 152 -8.56 10.81 -33.13
CA TYR A 152 -9.33 9.72 -33.74
C TYR A 152 -10.00 8.80 -32.72
N LEU A 153 -9.56 8.81 -31.46
CA LEU A 153 -10.16 8.02 -30.37
C LEU A 153 -11.32 8.75 -29.65
N ARG A 154 -11.56 10.03 -29.93
CA ARG A 154 -12.61 10.85 -29.30
C ARG A 154 -13.87 10.99 -30.16
N ARG A 155 -14.03 10.19 -31.21
CA ARG A 155 -15.25 10.04 -31.98
C ARG A 155 -15.86 8.68 -31.65
#